data_ae5a1b1bb329f9e090926941a3528e9d
#
_entry.id   ae5a1b1bb329f9e090926941a3528e9d
#
_cell.length_a   1.000
_cell.length_b   1.000
_cell.length_c   1.000
_cell.angle_alpha   90.00
_cell.angle_beta   90.00
_cell.angle_gamma   90.00
#
_symmetry.space_group_name_H-M   'P 1'
#
loop_
_entity.id
_entity.type
_entity.pdbx_description
1 polymer ?
#
loop_
_entity_poly.entity_id
_entity_poly.type
_entity_poly.pdbx_seq_one_letter_code
_entity_poly.pdbx_strand_id
1 'polypeptide(L)'
;LPTQNRFFLKAKAGLAIKASIPLKDVQEPVRYNCFFAAATPPEFSLSFASDTLDFDQIDLSREWLITADFAEQTVSVAAMVANLEPPCHVTLIGKEPITHTQTRNYFRVDTSTRVAASSTVPETMARDDEHWRLLGDTIDLSGSGLLCAFSEPLEKGTKTWIELTLPTRDMDIIKAFGHVVRCRKVEEGLYHIALHFDVIDSESQDKIMACCFELQRRYLRMRVRLENTVRPEQ
;
A
#
# COMPACT_ATOMS: atom_id res chain seq x y z
N LEU A 1 28.19 -9.50 -12.52
CA LEU A 1 27.94 -8.08 -12.23
C LEU A 1 27.26 -8.00 -10.87
N PRO A 2 27.72 -7.16 -9.93
CA PRO A 2 27.12 -7.05 -8.62
C PRO A 2 25.65 -6.63 -8.72
N THR A 3 24.83 -7.15 -7.83
CA THR A 3 23.37 -7.00 -7.76
C THR A 3 22.91 -5.54 -7.70
N GLN A 4 23.78 -4.63 -7.24
CA GLN A 4 23.57 -3.19 -7.20
C GLN A 4 23.17 -2.57 -8.56
N ASN A 5 23.70 -3.10 -9.65
CA ASN A 5 23.48 -2.52 -10.98
C ASN A 5 22.08 -2.82 -11.57
N ARG A 6 21.38 -3.87 -11.09
CA ARG A 6 20.10 -4.28 -11.71
C ARG A 6 18.94 -3.34 -11.42
N PHE A 7 18.85 -2.75 -10.21
CA PHE A 7 17.82 -1.78 -9.89
C PHE A 7 17.96 -0.53 -10.76
N PHE A 8 19.16 0.06 -10.74
CA PHE A 8 19.43 1.30 -11.46
C PHE A 8 19.36 1.14 -12.98
N LEU A 9 19.69 -0.04 -13.52
CA LEU A 9 19.57 -0.33 -14.95
C LEU A 9 18.10 -0.45 -15.42
N LYS A 10 17.20 -0.87 -14.54
CA LYS A 10 15.77 -1.05 -14.84
C LYS A 10 14.93 0.19 -14.50
N ALA A 11 15.38 1.00 -13.55
CA ALA A 11 14.68 2.20 -13.13
C ALA A 11 14.83 3.30 -14.19
N LYS A 12 13.73 3.68 -14.82
CA LYS A 12 13.66 4.80 -15.77
C LYS A 12 12.98 5.98 -15.10
N ALA A 13 13.33 7.19 -15.55
CA ALA A 13 12.64 8.40 -15.11
C ALA A 13 11.11 8.25 -15.27
N GLY A 14 10.38 8.65 -14.24
CA GLY A 14 8.94 8.50 -14.17
C GLY A 14 8.44 7.13 -13.65
N LEU A 15 9.34 6.18 -13.32
CA LEU A 15 8.93 4.95 -12.66
C LEU A 15 8.29 5.27 -11.30
N ALA A 16 7.09 4.72 -11.06
CA ALA A 16 6.42 4.86 -9.77
C ALA A 16 7.17 4.10 -8.67
N ILE A 17 7.44 4.79 -7.58
CA ILE A 17 8.19 4.31 -6.42
C ILE A 17 7.34 4.47 -5.17
N LYS A 18 7.44 3.52 -4.25
CA LYS A 18 6.92 3.63 -2.89
C LYS A 18 8.09 3.85 -1.94
N ALA A 19 8.12 5.02 -1.31
CA ALA A 19 9.13 5.38 -0.32
C ALA A 19 8.52 5.28 1.09
N SER A 20 9.11 4.45 1.95
CA SER A 20 8.80 4.42 3.38
C SER A 20 9.79 5.35 4.08
N ILE A 21 9.31 6.50 4.52
CA ILE A 21 10.08 7.63 5.02
C ILE A 21 9.94 7.71 6.53
N PRO A 22 11.04 7.64 7.29
CA PRO A 22 11.00 7.89 8.72
C PRO A 22 10.77 9.37 8.99
N LEU A 23 9.79 9.67 9.83
CA LEU A 23 9.50 11.02 10.29
C LEU A 23 9.93 11.17 11.74
N LYS A 24 10.22 12.42 12.15
CA LYS A 24 10.46 12.78 13.54
C LYS A 24 9.20 12.49 14.36
N ASP A 25 9.38 12.06 15.59
CA ASP A 25 8.29 11.76 16.54
C ASP A 25 7.31 10.65 16.11
N VAL A 26 7.60 9.96 14.97
CA VAL A 26 6.83 8.82 14.49
C VAL A 26 7.70 7.56 14.54
N GLN A 27 7.27 6.54 15.29
CA GLN A 27 8.06 5.31 15.43
C GLN A 27 8.20 4.57 14.10
N GLU A 28 7.15 4.54 13.31
CA GLU A 28 7.13 3.79 12.07
C GLU A 28 7.19 4.69 10.84
N PRO A 29 7.96 4.27 9.81
CA PRO A 29 8.05 5.02 8.57
C PRO A 29 6.69 5.16 7.88
N VAL A 30 6.38 6.36 7.42
CA VAL A 30 5.19 6.66 6.62
C VAL A 30 5.47 6.37 5.16
N ARG A 31 4.50 5.80 4.46
CA ARG A 31 4.64 5.44 3.06
C ARG A 31 4.12 6.55 2.15
N TYR A 32 4.98 6.99 1.22
CA TYR A 32 4.69 7.98 0.19
C TYR A 32 4.84 7.39 -1.19
N ASN A 33 4.03 7.86 -2.13
CA ASN A 33 4.19 7.59 -3.55
C ASN A 33 5.03 8.71 -4.18
N CYS A 34 6.04 8.33 -4.95
CA CYS A 34 6.94 9.25 -5.62
C CYS A 34 7.40 8.65 -6.96
N PHE A 35 8.26 9.37 -7.67
CA PHE A 35 8.77 8.96 -8.96
C PHE A 35 10.29 8.94 -8.95
N PHE A 36 10.83 7.96 -9.63
CA PHE A 36 12.26 7.94 -9.93
C PHE A 36 12.60 9.05 -10.93
N ALA A 37 13.55 9.90 -10.59
CA ALA A 37 13.95 11.01 -11.43
C ALA A 37 15.23 10.71 -12.22
N ALA A 38 16.32 10.38 -11.52
CA ALA A 38 17.61 10.09 -12.14
C ALA A 38 18.47 9.19 -11.24
N ALA A 39 19.52 8.57 -11.79
CA ALA A 39 20.52 7.86 -11.02
C ALA A 39 21.93 8.05 -11.57
N THR A 40 22.87 8.18 -10.63
CA THR A 40 24.31 8.01 -10.83
C THR A 40 24.78 7.09 -9.69
N PRO A 41 24.70 5.76 -9.89
CA PRO A 41 24.91 4.82 -8.79
C PRO A 41 26.21 5.06 -8.01
N PRO A 42 26.17 5.02 -6.66
CA PRO A 42 25.08 4.57 -5.80
C PRO A 42 24.00 5.61 -5.51
N GLU A 43 24.10 6.81 -6.07
CA GLU A 43 23.14 7.91 -5.85
C GLU A 43 21.98 7.80 -6.82
N PHE A 44 20.79 8.21 -6.34
CA PHE A 44 19.60 8.35 -7.16
C PHE A 44 18.64 9.39 -6.57
N SER A 45 17.82 9.98 -7.42
CA SER A 45 16.89 11.03 -7.05
C SER A 45 15.44 10.57 -7.18
N LEU A 46 14.63 11.01 -6.24
CA LEU A 46 13.17 10.83 -6.25
C LEU A 46 12.48 12.18 -6.35
N SER A 47 11.36 12.20 -7.07
CA SER A 47 10.50 13.37 -7.21
C SER A 47 9.15 13.07 -6.53
N PHE A 48 8.69 13.99 -5.69
CA PHE A 48 7.40 13.94 -5.01
C PHE A 48 6.44 14.95 -5.65
N ALA A 49 5.14 14.73 -5.50
CA ALA A 49 4.18 15.78 -5.83
C ALA A 49 4.33 16.95 -4.84
N SER A 50 4.12 18.17 -5.31
CA SER A 50 4.17 19.36 -4.46
C SER A 50 3.25 19.19 -3.25
N ASP A 51 3.70 19.67 -2.10
CA ASP A 51 2.96 19.64 -0.83
C ASP A 51 2.63 18.24 -0.26
N THR A 52 3.25 17.18 -0.82
CA THR A 52 3.03 15.81 -0.33
C THR A 52 3.94 15.46 0.83
N LEU A 53 5.14 16.01 0.87
CA LEU A 53 6.19 15.69 1.83
C LEU A 53 6.58 16.94 2.63
N ASP A 54 6.40 16.88 3.94
CA ASP A 54 6.93 17.90 4.85
C ASP A 54 8.41 17.59 5.14
N PHE A 55 9.29 18.34 4.48
CA PHE A 55 10.73 18.14 4.57
C PHE A 55 11.30 18.39 5.97
N ASP A 56 10.65 19.26 6.76
CA ASP A 56 11.08 19.59 8.13
C ASP A 56 10.82 18.45 9.10
N GLN A 57 9.86 17.59 8.80
CA GLN A 57 9.49 16.44 9.61
C GLN A 57 10.31 15.18 9.32
N ILE A 58 11.17 15.19 8.31
CA ILE A 58 11.98 14.02 7.94
C ILE A 58 13.05 13.75 8.99
N ASP A 59 13.16 12.50 9.44
CA ASP A 59 14.27 12.03 10.26
C ASP A 59 15.43 11.56 9.35
N LEU A 60 16.43 12.42 9.20
CA LEU A 60 17.60 12.18 8.37
C LEU A 60 18.58 11.14 8.95
N SER A 61 18.44 10.78 10.23
CA SER A 61 19.29 9.79 10.87
C SER A 61 18.92 8.35 10.54
N ARG A 62 17.73 8.13 10.01
CA ARG A 62 17.17 6.81 9.73
C ARG A 62 17.14 6.52 8.23
N GLU A 63 17.25 5.24 7.90
CA GLU A 63 17.19 4.79 6.51
C GLU A 63 15.75 4.82 5.96
N TRP A 64 15.64 5.20 4.70
CA TRP A 64 14.44 5.05 3.91
C TRP A 64 14.40 3.67 3.27
N LEU A 65 13.22 3.09 3.12
CA LEU A 65 13.03 1.89 2.33
C LEU A 65 12.31 2.27 1.02
N ILE A 66 13.04 2.14 -0.07
CA ILE A 66 12.56 2.46 -1.42
C ILE A 66 12.14 1.16 -2.10
N THR A 67 10.92 1.10 -2.59
CA THR A 67 10.36 -0.10 -3.22
C THR A 67 9.84 0.24 -4.62
N ALA A 68 10.32 -0.50 -5.60
CA ALA A 68 9.86 -0.44 -6.99
C ALA A 68 9.29 -1.78 -7.42
N ASP A 69 8.14 -1.73 -8.06
CA ASP A 69 7.49 -2.92 -8.64
C ASP A 69 7.84 -2.99 -10.13
N PHE A 70 8.53 -4.05 -10.53
CA PHE A 70 8.78 -4.42 -11.92
C PHE A 70 7.85 -5.59 -12.29
N ALA A 71 7.64 -5.85 -13.59
CA ALA A 71 6.65 -6.84 -14.06
C ALA A 71 6.73 -8.22 -13.37
N GLU A 72 7.94 -8.68 -13.02
CA GLU A 72 8.17 -10.02 -12.46
C GLU A 72 8.75 -10.01 -11.04
N GLN A 73 9.10 -8.86 -10.53
CA GLN A 73 9.78 -8.76 -9.23
C GLN A 73 9.58 -7.40 -8.58
N THR A 74 9.53 -7.39 -7.26
CA THR A 74 9.63 -6.18 -6.44
C THR A 74 11.06 -6.03 -5.97
N VAL A 75 11.64 -4.86 -6.12
CA VAL A 75 12.98 -4.54 -5.63
C VAL A 75 12.87 -3.51 -4.52
N SER A 76 13.48 -3.80 -3.38
CA SER A 76 13.60 -2.88 -2.27
C SER A 76 15.04 -2.45 -2.06
N VAL A 77 15.25 -1.16 -1.85
CA VAL A 77 16.57 -0.55 -1.61
C VAL A 77 16.49 0.24 -0.32
N ALA A 78 17.32 -0.10 0.66
CA ALA A 78 17.56 0.77 1.81
C ALA A 78 18.47 1.92 1.39
N ALA A 79 18.14 3.15 1.74
CA ALA A 79 18.89 4.31 1.31
C ALA A 79 18.95 5.39 2.41
N MET A 80 20.03 6.15 2.42
CA MET A 80 20.19 7.33 3.27
C MET A 80 20.00 8.60 2.43
N VAL A 81 19.45 9.63 3.06
CA VAL A 81 19.32 10.94 2.43
C VAL A 81 20.70 11.54 2.25
N ALA A 82 21.04 11.89 1.01
CA ALA A 82 22.25 12.64 0.65
C ALA A 82 21.97 14.14 0.56
N ASN A 83 20.83 14.50 -0.05
CA ASN A 83 20.45 15.91 -0.22
C ASN A 83 18.92 16.04 -0.27
N LEU A 84 18.42 17.13 0.31
CA LEU A 84 17.02 17.55 0.22
C LEU A 84 16.94 18.78 -0.68
N GLU A 85 16.09 18.73 -1.68
CA GLU A 85 15.83 19.83 -2.63
C GLU A 85 14.33 20.16 -2.63
N PRO A 86 13.86 20.91 -1.59
CA PRO A 86 12.47 21.32 -1.53
C PRO A 86 12.05 22.10 -2.79
N PRO A 87 10.80 22.02 -3.24
CA PRO A 87 9.68 21.41 -2.51
C PRO A 87 9.42 19.93 -2.87
N CYS A 88 10.16 19.32 -3.78
CA CYS A 88 9.73 18.04 -4.33
C CYS A 88 10.84 17.04 -4.70
N HIS A 89 12.10 17.34 -4.49
CA HIS A 89 13.20 16.44 -4.85
C HIS A 89 14.02 15.99 -3.64
N VAL A 90 14.43 14.73 -3.67
CA VAL A 90 15.32 14.14 -2.67
C VAL A 90 16.36 13.28 -3.38
N THR A 91 17.62 13.49 -3.06
CA THR A 91 18.73 12.63 -3.51
C THR A 91 19.10 11.66 -2.38
N LEU A 92 19.22 10.40 -2.72
CA LEU A 92 19.48 9.29 -1.81
C LEU A 92 20.74 8.53 -2.24
N ILE A 93 21.46 7.97 -1.25
CA ILE A 93 22.53 7.00 -1.47
C ILE A 93 21.97 5.61 -1.14
N GLY A 94 21.87 4.76 -2.14
CA GLY A 94 21.31 3.41 -2.01
C GLY A 94 22.34 2.41 -1.51
N LYS A 95 21.87 1.49 -0.65
CA LYS A 95 22.57 0.26 -0.29
C LYS A 95 22.30 -0.84 -1.33
N GLU A 96 22.77 -2.05 -1.05
CA GLU A 96 22.49 -3.20 -1.91
C GLU A 96 20.99 -3.47 -2.03
N PRO A 97 20.44 -3.54 -3.26
CA PRO A 97 19.03 -3.82 -3.45
C PRO A 97 18.70 -5.27 -3.10
N ILE A 98 17.58 -5.45 -2.40
CA ILE A 98 17.01 -6.77 -2.12
C ILE A 98 15.91 -7.02 -3.15
N THR A 99 16.08 -8.07 -3.93
CA THR A 99 15.07 -8.48 -4.92
C THR A 99 14.14 -9.51 -4.30
N HIS A 100 12.86 -9.22 -4.34
CA HIS A 100 11.81 -10.17 -3.95
C HIS A 100 11.12 -10.68 -5.21
N THR A 101 10.99 -12.00 -5.33
CA THR A 101 10.13 -12.58 -6.37
C THR A 101 8.71 -12.07 -6.16
N GLN A 102 8.02 -11.67 -7.23
CA GLN A 102 6.62 -11.29 -7.15
C GLN A 102 5.80 -12.53 -6.77
N THR A 103 5.47 -12.63 -5.50
CA THR A 103 4.66 -13.74 -4.97
C THR A 103 3.17 -13.44 -4.97
N ARG A 104 2.79 -12.21 -5.34
CA ARG A 104 1.40 -11.78 -5.34
C ARG A 104 0.75 -12.12 -6.66
N ASN A 105 -0.26 -12.97 -6.63
CA ASN A 105 -1.08 -13.31 -7.79
C ASN A 105 -2.01 -12.15 -8.22
N TYR A 106 -2.31 -11.23 -7.29
CA TYR A 106 -3.22 -10.11 -7.51
C TYR A 106 -2.53 -8.79 -7.14
N PHE A 107 -2.72 -7.78 -7.98
CA PHE A 107 -2.28 -6.44 -7.62
C PHE A 107 -3.20 -5.83 -6.55
N ARG A 108 -2.73 -4.81 -5.85
CA ARG A 108 -3.45 -4.10 -4.81
C ARG A 108 -3.71 -2.67 -5.24
N VAL A 109 -4.87 -2.17 -4.88
CA VAL A 109 -5.25 -0.79 -5.12
C VAL A 109 -5.61 -0.12 -3.79
N ASP A 110 -5.07 1.05 -3.55
CA ASP A 110 -5.44 1.85 -2.39
C ASP A 110 -6.87 2.35 -2.59
N THR A 111 -7.74 2.00 -1.66
CA THR A 111 -9.14 2.41 -1.68
C THR A 111 -9.74 2.36 -0.29
N SER A 112 -10.54 3.39 0.04
CA SER A 112 -11.30 3.44 1.28
C SER A 112 -12.75 3.15 0.99
N THR A 113 -13.25 2.05 1.54
CA THR A 113 -14.66 1.65 1.47
C THR A 113 -15.03 0.85 2.71
N ARG A 114 -16.31 0.74 2.99
CA ARG A 114 -16.81 0.06 4.19
C ARG A 114 -16.54 -1.42 4.17
N VAL A 115 -16.06 -1.92 5.30
CA VAL A 115 -15.85 -3.35 5.56
C VAL A 115 -16.34 -3.71 6.96
N ALA A 116 -16.92 -4.91 7.08
CA ALA A 116 -17.22 -5.54 8.35
C ALA A 116 -16.49 -6.86 8.46
N ALA A 117 -15.98 -7.16 9.65
CA ALA A 117 -15.48 -8.46 10.02
C ALA A 117 -16.30 -8.99 11.21
N SER A 118 -16.67 -10.25 11.19
CA SER A 118 -17.46 -10.85 12.28
C SER A 118 -17.00 -12.26 12.61
N SER A 119 -17.30 -12.67 13.84
CA SER A 119 -17.02 -14.03 14.32
C SER A 119 -17.71 -15.08 13.46
N THR A 120 -17.16 -16.28 13.48
CA THR A 120 -17.71 -17.44 12.76
C THR A 120 -18.77 -18.18 13.58
N VAL A 121 -18.88 -17.87 14.86
CA VAL A 121 -19.87 -18.46 15.76
C VAL A 121 -21.19 -17.69 15.60
N PRO A 122 -22.31 -18.36 15.27
CA PRO A 122 -23.60 -17.72 15.20
C PRO A 122 -23.99 -17.12 16.56
N GLU A 123 -24.63 -15.96 16.57
CA GLU A 123 -25.09 -15.25 17.76
C GLU A 123 -25.93 -16.15 18.68
N THR A 124 -26.73 -17.03 18.10
CA THR A 124 -27.59 -17.97 18.84
C THR A 124 -26.84 -19.09 19.57
N MET A 125 -25.55 -19.30 19.25
CA MET A 125 -24.69 -20.37 19.80
C MET A 125 -23.48 -19.81 20.53
N ALA A 126 -23.24 -18.50 20.43
CA ALA A 126 -22.10 -17.86 21.05
C ALA A 126 -22.29 -17.64 22.55
N ARG A 127 -21.24 -17.79 23.33
CA ARG A 127 -21.16 -17.17 24.66
C ARG A 127 -20.94 -15.68 24.50
N ASP A 128 -21.18 -14.87 25.52
CA ASP A 128 -21.21 -13.40 25.44
C ASP A 128 -19.96 -12.76 24.81
N ASP A 129 -18.81 -13.44 24.85
CA ASP A 129 -17.51 -12.98 24.32
C ASP A 129 -17.11 -13.69 23.01
N GLU A 130 -17.87 -14.65 22.51
CA GLU A 130 -17.56 -15.40 21.28
C GLU A 130 -18.14 -14.75 20.01
N HIS A 131 -19.18 -13.92 20.16
CA HIS A 131 -19.80 -13.21 19.05
C HIS A 131 -19.33 -11.76 19.02
N TRP A 132 -18.65 -11.40 17.94
CA TRP A 132 -18.15 -10.04 17.72
C TRP A 132 -18.37 -9.60 16.27
N ARG A 133 -18.50 -8.31 16.07
CA ARG A 133 -18.58 -7.66 14.77
C ARG A 133 -17.86 -6.32 14.81
N LEU A 134 -16.85 -6.15 13.98
CA LEU A 134 -16.09 -4.92 13.80
C LEU A 134 -16.49 -4.26 12.49
N LEU A 135 -16.67 -2.94 12.54
CA LEU A 135 -16.90 -2.11 11.37
C LEU A 135 -15.69 -1.21 11.15
N GLY A 136 -15.30 -1.03 9.90
CA GLY A 136 -14.15 -0.22 9.55
C GLY A 136 -14.13 0.16 8.07
N ASP A 137 -12.98 0.65 7.65
CA ASP A 137 -12.75 1.05 6.27
C ASP A 137 -11.53 0.33 5.71
N THR A 138 -11.54 0.03 4.41
CA THR A 138 -10.38 -0.53 3.74
C THR A 138 -9.30 0.52 3.56
N ILE A 139 -8.06 0.07 3.49
CA ILE A 139 -6.86 0.86 3.14
C ILE A 139 -6.39 0.43 1.76
N ASP A 140 -6.28 -0.88 1.54
CA ASP A 140 -6.02 -1.47 0.21
C ASP A 140 -6.92 -2.69 -0.03
N LEU A 141 -7.15 -2.98 -1.32
CA LEU A 141 -7.96 -4.10 -1.79
C LEU A 141 -7.26 -4.85 -2.90
N SER A 142 -7.42 -6.18 -2.93
CA SER A 142 -6.94 -7.07 -4.00
C SER A 142 -7.87 -8.26 -4.18
N GLY A 143 -7.70 -9.02 -5.26
CA GLY A 143 -8.49 -10.24 -5.51
C GLY A 143 -8.32 -11.37 -4.49
N SER A 144 -7.32 -11.30 -3.58
CA SER A 144 -7.08 -12.33 -2.56
C SER A 144 -7.26 -11.85 -1.12
N GLY A 145 -7.62 -10.57 -0.90
CA GLY A 145 -7.76 -10.03 0.44
C GLY A 145 -7.65 -8.51 0.48
N LEU A 146 -7.66 -7.97 1.68
CA LEU A 146 -7.67 -6.54 1.93
C LEU A 146 -6.86 -6.15 3.17
N LEU A 147 -6.45 -4.91 3.23
CA LEU A 147 -5.98 -4.26 4.45
C LEU A 147 -7.07 -3.29 4.91
N CYS A 148 -7.41 -3.30 6.17
CA CYS A 148 -8.45 -2.45 6.73
C CYS A 148 -8.04 -1.86 8.08
N ALA A 149 -8.74 -0.80 8.47
CA ALA A 149 -8.63 -0.12 9.75
C ALA A 149 -9.84 -0.47 10.61
N PHE A 150 -9.60 -1.00 11.82
CA PHE A 150 -10.60 -1.29 12.84
C PHE A 150 -10.24 -0.63 14.16
N SER A 151 -11.24 -0.46 15.03
CA SER A 151 -11.06 0.11 16.38
C SER A 151 -10.47 -0.88 17.39
N GLU A 152 -10.56 -2.18 17.10
CA GLU A 152 -10.13 -3.24 18.00
C GLU A 152 -9.17 -4.21 17.30
N PRO A 153 -8.25 -4.84 18.04
CA PRO A 153 -7.31 -5.81 17.47
C PRO A 153 -7.99 -7.14 17.19
N LEU A 154 -7.50 -7.85 16.17
CA LEU A 154 -7.80 -9.25 15.94
C LEU A 154 -6.51 -10.05 15.92
N GLU A 155 -6.49 -11.21 16.57
CA GLU A 155 -5.33 -12.08 16.60
C GLU A 155 -5.03 -12.67 15.22
N LYS A 156 -3.73 -12.84 14.91
CA LYS A 156 -3.31 -13.52 13.68
C LYS A 156 -3.88 -14.96 13.64
N GLY A 157 -4.47 -15.31 12.50
CA GLY A 157 -5.11 -16.62 12.29
C GLY A 157 -6.59 -16.65 12.65
N THR A 158 -7.13 -15.62 13.31
CA THR A 158 -8.57 -15.54 13.60
C THR A 158 -9.37 -15.68 12.31
N LYS A 159 -10.29 -16.65 12.28
CA LYS A 159 -11.22 -16.86 11.18
C LYS A 159 -12.39 -15.90 11.29
N THR A 160 -12.81 -15.35 10.17
CA THR A 160 -13.84 -14.31 10.15
C THR A 160 -14.67 -14.35 8.88
N TRP A 161 -15.94 -13.99 9.00
CA TRP A 161 -16.77 -13.56 7.89
C TRP A 161 -16.42 -12.12 7.56
N ILE A 162 -16.32 -11.82 6.28
CA ILE A 162 -15.96 -10.51 5.75
C ILE A 162 -17.10 -10.05 4.85
N GLU A 163 -17.63 -8.86 5.13
CA GLU A 163 -18.58 -8.17 4.26
C GLU A 163 -17.92 -6.88 3.78
N LEU A 164 -17.71 -6.78 2.47
CA LEU A 164 -17.04 -5.65 1.82
C LEU A 164 -18.01 -4.96 0.88
N THR A 165 -18.19 -3.65 1.01
CA THR A 165 -18.90 -2.83 0.02
C THR A 165 -17.92 -2.39 -1.05
N LEU A 166 -18.16 -2.71 -2.32
CA LEU A 166 -17.32 -2.22 -3.40
C LEU A 166 -17.64 -0.75 -3.72
N PRO A 167 -16.63 0.10 -3.96
CA PRO A 167 -16.81 1.50 -4.32
C PRO A 167 -17.16 1.64 -5.82
N THR A 168 -18.12 0.85 -6.27
CA THR A 168 -18.70 0.87 -7.61
C THR A 168 -20.01 1.66 -7.61
N ARG A 169 -20.56 1.93 -8.80
CA ARG A 169 -21.84 2.63 -8.91
C ARG A 169 -22.97 1.85 -8.22
N ASP A 170 -22.94 0.53 -8.30
CA ASP A 170 -23.99 -0.36 -7.78
C ASP A 170 -23.79 -0.70 -6.30
N MET A 171 -22.65 -0.32 -5.70
CA MET A 171 -22.31 -0.56 -4.30
C MET A 171 -22.49 -2.03 -3.89
N ASP A 172 -22.03 -2.95 -4.74
CA ASP A 172 -22.12 -4.40 -4.48
C ASP A 172 -21.54 -4.75 -3.11
N ILE A 173 -22.25 -5.62 -2.38
CA ILE A 173 -21.76 -6.18 -1.13
C ILE A 173 -21.19 -7.56 -1.42
N ILE A 174 -19.90 -7.69 -1.18
CA ILE A 174 -19.16 -8.95 -1.32
C ILE A 174 -19.11 -9.62 0.05
N LYS A 175 -19.40 -10.92 0.08
CA LYS A 175 -19.25 -11.77 1.26
C LYS A 175 -18.15 -12.78 1.01
N ALA A 176 -17.22 -12.87 1.95
CA ALA A 176 -16.13 -13.83 1.91
C ALA A 176 -15.89 -14.42 3.29
N PHE A 177 -15.32 -15.61 3.32
CA PHE A 177 -14.76 -16.19 4.53
C PHE A 177 -13.24 -16.10 4.46
N GLY A 178 -12.60 -15.76 5.57
CA GLY A 178 -11.17 -15.54 5.56
C GLY A 178 -10.53 -15.61 6.93
N HIS A 179 -9.27 -15.16 6.98
CA HIS A 179 -8.53 -15.10 8.24
C HIS A 179 -7.64 -13.87 8.33
N VAL A 180 -7.28 -13.52 9.55
CA VAL A 180 -6.32 -12.48 9.86
C VAL A 180 -4.91 -12.94 9.53
N VAL A 181 -4.24 -12.26 8.61
CA VAL A 181 -2.84 -12.52 8.25
C VAL A 181 -1.90 -11.79 9.21
N ARG A 182 -2.25 -10.55 9.55
CA ARG A 182 -1.52 -9.72 10.50
C ARG A 182 -2.42 -8.65 11.10
N CYS A 183 -2.12 -8.26 12.33
CA CYS A 183 -2.69 -7.11 13.02
C CYS A 183 -1.55 -6.21 13.49
N ARG A 184 -1.71 -4.91 13.35
CA ARG A 184 -0.74 -3.90 13.77
C ARG A 184 -1.47 -2.75 14.43
N LYS A 185 -1.08 -2.40 15.65
CA LYS A 185 -1.53 -1.18 16.32
C LYS A 185 -0.87 0.02 15.64
N VAL A 186 -1.65 1.01 15.24
CA VAL A 186 -1.19 2.28 14.67
C VAL A 186 -1.19 3.35 15.76
N GLU A 187 -2.32 3.47 16.45
CA GLU A 187 -2.51 4.33 17.59
C GLU A 187 -3.58 3.75 18.52
N GLU A 188 -3.92 4.44 19.60
CA GLU A 188 -4.98 3.99 20.51
C GLU A 188 -6.31 3.95 19.78
N GLY A 189 -6.99 2.78 19.81
CA GLY A 189 -8.26 2.57 19.12
C GLY A 189 -8.15 2.49 17.58
N LEU A 190 -6.94 2.31 17.02
CA LEU A 190 -6.75 2.14 15.57
C LEU A 190 -5.76 1.01 15.27
N TYR A 191 -6.27 -0.02 14.59
CA TYR A 191 -5.50 -1.19 14.19
C TYR A 191 -5.60 -1.41 12.69
N HIS A 192 -4.46 -1.60 12.03
CA HIS A 192 -4.40 -2.05 10.65
C HIS A 192 -4.37 -3.57 10.61
N ILE A 193 -5.41 -4.16 10.03
CA ILE A 193 -5.60 -5.62 9.98
C ILE A 193 -5.64 -6.07 8.53
N ALA A 194 -4.74 -6.99 8.19
CA ALA A 194 -4.73 -7.63 6.87
C ALA A 194 -5.54 -8.92 6.92
N LEU A 195 -6.55 -9.02 6.06
CA LEU A 195 -7.42 -10.18 5.91
C LEU A 195 -7.15 -10.86 4.56
N HIS A 196 -7.07 -12.19 4.58
CA HIS A 196 -6.99 -13.03 3.38
C HIS A 196 -8.34 -13.71 3.15
N PHE A 197 -8.78 -13.77 1.90
CA PHE A 197 -9.97 -14.55 1.53
C PHE A 197 -9.57 -16.01 1.36
N ASP A 198 -10.10 -16.88 2.23
CA ASP A 198 -9.93 -18.34 2.14
C ASP A 198 -10.98 -18.95 1.20
N VAL A 199 -12.21 -18.42 1.31
CA VAL A 199 -13.35 -18.84 0.48
C VAL A 199 -14.09 -17.59 0.01
N ILE A 200 -14.15 -17.44 -1.29
CA ILE A 200 -14.91 -16.41 -2.00
C ILE A 200 -15.47 -17.04 -3.28
N ASP A 201 -16.68 -16.71 -3.66
CA ASP A 201 -17.22 -17.18 -4.93
C ASP A 201 -16.56 -16.45 -6.12
N SER A 202 -16.54 -17.11 -7.26
CA SER A 202 -15.85 -16.60 -8.45
C SER A 202 -16.45 -15.27 -8.96
N GLU A 203 -17.77 -15.11 -8.89
CA GLU A 203 -18.44 -13.88 -9.33
C GLU A 203 -18.03 -12.69 -8.43
N SER A 204 -18.02 -12.89 -7.12
CA SER A 204 -17.55 -11.88 -6.15
C SER A 204 -16.09 -11.53 -6.35
N GLN A 205 -15.23 -12.52 -6.63
CA GLN A 205 -13.82 -12.29 -6.90
C GLN A 205 -13.63 -11.49 -8.22
N ASP A 206 -14.37 -11.81 -9.26
CA ASP A 206 -14.35 -11.08 -10.54
C ASP A 206 -14.81 -9.64 -10.37
N LYS A 207 -15.86 -9.38 -9.56
CA LYS A 207 -16.30 -8.02 -9.20
C LYS A 207 -15.23 -7.23 -8.48
N ILE A 208 -14.53 -7.83 -7.52
CA ILE A 208 -13.39 -7.19 -6.85
C ILE A 208 -12.29 -6.84 -7.86
N MET A 209 -11.93 -7.78 -8.73
CA MET A 209 -10.89 -7.55 -9.73
C MET A 209 -11.26 -6.44 -10.71
N ALA A 210 -12.50 -6.44 -11.22
CA ALA A 210 -13.01 -5.39 -12.09
C ALA A 210 -12.96 -4.01 -11.41
N CYS A 211 -13.39 -3.94 -10.14
CA CYS A 211 -13.32 -2.74 -9.32
C CYS A 211 -11.87 -2.24 -9.17
N CYS A 212 -10.95 -3.14 -8.83
CA CYS A 212 -9.52 -2.80 -8.70
C CYS A 212 -8.95 -2.25 -10.01
N PHE A 213 -9.28 -2.84 -11.17
CA PHE A 213 -8.83 -2.35 -12.48
C PHE A 213 -9.43 -0.99 -12.82
N GLU A 214 -10.69 -0.75 -12.47
CA GLU A 214 -11.34 0.55 -12.70
C GLU A 214 -10.69 1.65 -11.87
N LEU A 215 -10.48 1.39 -10.57
CA LEU A 215 -9.81 2.31 -9.66
C LEU A 215 -8.40 2.64 -10.13
N GLN A 216 -7.63 1.64 -10.54
CA GLN A 216 -6.28 1.86 -11.07
C GLN A 216 -6.29 2.69 -12.35
N ARG A 217 -7.22 2.42 -13.29
CA ARG A 217 -7.37 3.23 -14.51
C ARG A 217 -7.73 4.67 -14.20
N ARG A 218 -8.61 4.89 -13.21
CA ARG A 218 -8.98 6.25 -12.76
C ARG A 218 -7.77 6.97 -12.19
N TYR A 219 -6.97 6.30 -11.36
CA TYR A 219 -5.75 6.83 -10.78
C TYR A 219 -4.72 7.23 -11.85
N LEU A 220 -4.49 6.36 -12.83
CA LEU A 220 -3.58 6.65 -13.94
C LEU A 220 -4.05 7.83 -14.80
N ARG A 221 -5.35 7.96 -15.06
CA ARG A 221 -5.91 9.10 -15.80
C ARG A 221 -5.74 10.43 -15.07
N MET A 222 -5.94 10.44 -13.75
CA MET A 222 -5.71 11.64 -12.94
C MET A 222 -4.23 12.05 -12.99
N ARG A 223 -3.33 11.09 -12.92
CA ARG A 223 -1.89 11.30 -13.01
C ARG A 223 -1.46 11.94 -14.34
N VAL A 224 -1.93 11.41 -15.46
CA VAL A 224 -1.64 11.97 -16.80
C VAL A 224 -2.16 13.40 -16.95
N ARG A 225 -3.31 13.72 -16.36
CA ARG A 225 -3.84 15.10 -16.36
C ARG A 225 -2.95 16.04 -15.57
N LEU A 226 -2.45 15.64 -14.41
CA LEU A 226 -1.53 16.45 -13.61
C LEU A 226 -0.21 16.70 -14.33
N GLU A 227 0.37 15.67 -14.98
CA GLU A 227 1.61 15.81 -15.76
C GLU A 227 1.45 16.79 -16.93
N ASN A 228 0.28 16.81 -17.60
CA ASN A 228 0.00 17.75 -18.68
C ASN A 228 -0.26 19.19 -18.22
N THR A 229 -0.72 19.37 -16.96
CA THR A 229 -0.97 20.69 -16.39
C THR A 229 0.33 21.35 -15.90
N VAL A 230 1.36 20.57 -15.62
CA VAL A 230 2.68 21.03 -15.13
C VAL A 230 3.66 21.34 -16.28
N ARG A 231 3.34 20.98 -17.54
CA ARG A 231 4.09 21.45 -18.72
C ARG A 231 3.40 22.70 -19.29
N PRO A 232 3.87 23.92 -18.98
CA PRO A 232 3.49 25.08 -19.79
C PRO A 232 4.06 24.87 -21.19
N GLU A 233 3.23 25.10 -22.19
CA GLU A 233 3.62 25.11 -23.61
C GLU A 233 4.84 26.01 -23.79
N GLN A 234 5.91 25.44 -24.36
CA GLN A 234 7.02 26.22 -24.95
C GLN A 234 6.67 26.57 -26.37
#